data_be628f09a7fcd07d0916cbaea52cf1f4
#
_entry.id   be628f09a7fcd07d0916cbaea52cf1f4
#
_cell.length_a   1.000
_cell.length_b   1.000
_cell.length_c   1.000
_cell.angle_alpha   90.00
_cell.angle_beta   90.00
_cell.angle_gamma   90.00
#
_symmetry.space_group_name_H-M   'P 1'
#
loop_
_entity.id
_entity.type
_entity.pdbx_description
1 polymer ?
#
loop_
_entity_poly.entity_id
_entity_poly.type
_entity_poly.pdbx_seq_one_letter_code
_entity_poly.pdbx_strand_id
1 'polypeptide(L)'
;DRAISYPWSYVNNKNYKDKAPYHVRSLIDMVSRGGIMLMSLTPRGDGSIDPQEIEIMKGIGTWLNSNGEAIYGTRKWKISSEGTAEMLKYVERKKTYRWTFRELGAADVRFTRSKDNTKLFAIVLGNPESGTYTIKCLNKDEKIATGGISKISLVSTNEVVHWEQTKDGLTIEFPLQGINDIANAFRIEIDGRLVY
;
A
#
# COMPACT_ATOMS: atom_id res chain seq x y z
N ASP A 1 -7.13 3.38 15.09
CA ASP A 1 -7.96 2.25 15.45
C ASP A 1 -9.08 2.05 14.43
N ARG A 2 -9.37 0.77 14.11
CA ARG A 2 -10.34 0.41 13.09
C ARG A 2 -10.99 -0.93 13.41
N ALA A 3 -12.30 -0.97 13.45
CA ALA A 3 -13.02 -2.23 13.46
C ALA A 3 -13.00 -2.88 12.07
N ILE A 4 -12.88 -4.19 12.01
CA ILE A 4 -12.97 -4.95 10.76
C ILE A 4 -14.36 -4.80 10.11
N SER A 5 -15.36 -4.48 10.93
CA SER A 5 -16.72 -4.18 10.50
C SER A 5 -17.42 -3.26 11.50
N TYR A 6 -18.52 -2.66 11.11
CA TYR A 6 -19.36 -1.84 11.99
C TYR A 6 -20.63 -2.62 12.38
N PRO A 7 -21.12 -2.52 13.60
CA PRO A 7 -20.55 -1.82 14.77
C PRO A 7 -19.33 -2.52 15.36
N TRP A 8 -18.66 -1.90 16.35
CA TRP A 8 -17.45 -2.41 17.01
C TRP A 8 -17.66 -3.70 17.84
N SER A 9 -18.88 -4.11 18.07
CA SER A 9 -19.25 -5.35 18.74
C SER A 9 -19.82 -6.37 17.77
N TYR A 10 -19.85 -7.64 18.18
CA TYR A 10 -20.53 -8.67 17.41
C TYR A 10 -22.04 -8.36 17.31
N VAL A 11 -22.57 -8.53 16.12
CA VAL A 11 -24.02 -8.47 15.82
C VAL A 11 -24.35 -9.66 14.93
N ASN A 12 -25.43 -10.35 15.21
CA ASN A 12 -25.89 -11.44 14.35
C ASN A 12 -26.23 -10.92 12.94
N ASN A 13 -25.94 -11.72 11.90
CA ASN A 13 -26.13 -11.35 10.49
C ASN A 13 -25.37 -10.06 10.07
N LYS A 14 -24.20 -9.83 10.62
CA LYS A 14 -23.35 -8.69 10.31
C LYS A 14 -22.96 -8.66 8.83
N ASN A 15 -23.09 -7.50 8.20
CA ASN A 15 -22.64 -7.31 6.82
C ASN A 15 -21.22 -6.75 6.79
N TYR A 16 -20.28 -7.57 6.32
CA TYR A 16 -18.89 -7.20 6.12
C TYR A 16 -18.69 -6.57 4.73
N LYS A 17 -19.01 -5.28 4.62
CA LYS A 17 -18.90 -4.51 3.36
C LYS A 17 -17.47 -4.38 2.87
N ASP A 18 -16.53 -4.17 3.81
CA ASP A 18 -15.13 -3.99 3.51
C ASP A 18 -14.40 -5.33 3.61
N LYS A 19 -13.84 -5.78 2.50
CA LYS A 19 -13.10 -7.03 2.38
C LYS A 19 -11.59 -6.77 2.49
N ALA A 20 -10.78 -7.82 2.43
CA ALA A 20 -9.32 -7.75 2.55
C ALA A 20 -8.66 -6.63 1.72
N PRO A 21 -9.03 -6.39 0.43
CA PRO A 21 -8.44 -5.31 -0.35
C PRO A 21 -8.55 -3.93 0.29
N TYR A 22 -9.72 -3.61 0.84
CA TYR A 22 -9.91 -2.34 1.53
C TYR A 22 -9.00 -2.17 2.75
N HIS A 23 -8.88 -3.21 3.57
CA HIS A 23 -8.05 -3.18 4.78
C HIS A 23 -6.57 -3.14 4.46
N VAL A 24 -6.11 -3.89 3.45
CA VAL A 24 -4.72 -3.87 2.97
C VAL A 24 -4.36 -2.48 2.44
N ARG A 25 -5.17 -1.90 1.55
CA ARG A 25 -4.91 -0.54 1.02
C ARG A 25 -4.94 0.52 2.13
N SER A 26 -5.82 0.37 3.12
CA SER A 26 -5.85 1.24 4.31
C SER A 26 -4.57 1.13 5.12
N LEU A 27 -4.07 -0.09 5.36
CA LEU A 27 -2.81 -0.35 6.06
C LEU A 27 -1.64 0.31 5.33
N ILE A 28 -1.53 0.09 4.02
CA ILE A 28 -0.47 0.66 3.19
C ILE A 28 -0.48 2.19 3.30
N ASP A 29 -1.63 2.83 3.15
CA ASP A 29 -1.73 4.29 3.25
C ASP A 29 -1.35 4.81 4.63
N MET A 30 -1.81 4.17 5.71
CA MET A 30 -1.47 4.57 7.07
C MET A 30 0.04 4.46 7.33
N VAL A 31 0.67 3.35 6.93
CA VAL A 31 2.11 3.11 7.14
C VAL A 31 2.96 4.08 6.31
N SER A 32 2.56 4.36 5.06
CA SER A 32 3.27 5.31 4.19
C SER A 32 3.32 6.73 4.79
N ARG A 33 2.32 7.08 5.58
CA ARG A 33 2.25 8.36 6.32
C ARG A 33 2.94 8.32 7.69
N GLY A 34 3.51 7.17 8.07
CA GLY A 34 4.18 6.97 9.37
C GLY A 34 3.22 6.59 10.50
N GLY A 35 1.99 6.19 10.17
CA GLY A 35 1.00 5.73 11.13
C GLY A 35 1.08 4.23 11.43
N ILE A 36 0.23 3.80 12.35
CA ILE A 36 0.04 2.41 12.76
C ILE A 36 -1.43 2.06 12.62
N MET A 37 -1.75 0.86 12.14
CA MET A 37 -3.11 0.36 12.12
C MET A 37 -3.35 -0.61 13.27
N LEU A 38 -4.25 -0.26 14.18
CA LEU A 38 -4.84 -1.17 15.15
C LEU A 38 -6.19 -1.66 14.60
N MET A 39 -6.33 -2.97 14.42
CA MET A 39 -7.56 -3.59 13.90
C MET A 39 -8.24 -4.41 14.98
N SER A 40 -9.51 -4.11 15.23
CA SER A 40 -10.34 -4.82 16.21
C SER A 40 -11.21 -5.87 15.54
N LEU A 41 -11.16 -7.09 16.06
CA LEU A 41 -12.09 -8.17 15.74
C LEU A 41 -13.35 -8.07 16.63
N THR A 42 -14.40 -8.75 16.22
CA THR A 42 -15.69 -8.77 16.96
C THR A 42 -16.07 -10.19 17.32
N PRO A 43 -15.46 -10.79 18.37
CA PRO A 43 -15.76 -12.16 18.79
C PRO A 43 -17.22 -12.29 19.26
N ARG A 44 -17.78 -13.49 19.07
CA ARG A 44 -19.07 -13.88 19.63
C ARG A 44 -18.97 -14.07 21.15
N GLY A 45 -20.09 -14.21 21.80
CA GLY A 45 -20.14 -14.43 23.27
C GLY A 45 -19.45 -15.71 23.76
N ASP A 46 -19.28 -16.70 22.90
CA ASP A 46 -18.52 -17.94 23.14
C ASP A 46 -17.03 -17.82 22.82
N GLY A 47 -16.57 -16.63 22.37
CA GLY A 47 -15.19 -16.37 21.98
C GLY A 47 -14.86 -16.75 20.52
N SER A 48 -15.78 -17.36 19.79
CA SER A 48 -15.56 -17.69 18.38
C SER A 48 -15.54 -16.44 17.48
N ILE A 49 -14.83 -16.53 16.36
CA ILE A 49 -14.76 -15.45 15.37
C ILE A 49 -15.66 -15.82 14.16
N ASP A 50 -16.33 -14.83 13.62
CA ASP A 50 -17.15 -15.02 12.43
C ASP A 50 -16.32 -15.49 11.23
N PRO A 51 -16.76 -16.51 10.47
CA PRO A 51 -16.03 -17.00 9.31
C PRO A 51 -15.66 -15.92 8.29
N GLN A 52 -16.50 -14.90 8.11
CA GLN A 52 -16.20 -13.78 7.22
C GLN A 52 -15.05 -12.89 7.74
N GLU A 53 -14.95 -12.70 9.06
CA GLU A 53 -13.78 -12.01 9.66
C GLU A 53 -12.50 -12.82 9.47
N ILE A 54 -12.58 -14.14 9.67
CA ILE A 54 -11.45 -15.05 9.44
C ILE A 54 -10.98 -14.98 7.98
N GLU A 55 -11.90 -14.95 7.02
CA GLU A 55 -11.58 -14.82 5.58
C GLU A 55 -10.87 -13.48 5.30
N ILE A 56 -11.37 -12.38 5.85
CA ILE A 56 -10.75 -11.07 5.69
C ILE A 56 -9.33 -11.07 6.28
N MET A 57 -9.16 -11.60 7.49
CA MET A 57 -7.85 -11.69 8.15
C MET A 57 -6.87 -12.56 7.36
N LYS A 58 -7.33 -13.69 6.83
CA LYS A 58 -6.50 -14.55 5.96
C LYS A 58 -6.08 -13.81 4.69
N GLY A 59 -6.98 -13.06 4.06
CA GLY A 59 -6.64 -12.25 2.88
C GLY A 59 -5.59 -11.17 3.17
N ILE A 60 -5.70 -10.50 4.31
CA ILE A 60 -4.68 -9.53 4.77
C ILE A 60 -3.34 -10.25 5.03
N GLY A 61 -3.38 -11.38 5.73
CA GLY A 61 -2.19 -12.18 6.04
C GLY A 61 -1.49 -12.70 4.79
N THR A 62 -2.25 -13.17 3.79
CA THR A 62 -1.70 -13.64 2.50
C THR A 62 -0.95 -12.51 1.79
N TRP A 63 -1.52 -11.32 1.72
CA TRP A 63 -0.84 -10.17 1.12
C TRP A 63 0.44 -9.79 1.88
N LEU A 64 0.37 -9.75 3.21
CA LEU A 64 1.51 -9.42 4.07
C LEU A 64 2.64 -10.45 3.99
N ASN A 65 2.32 -11.74 3.86
CA ASN A 65 3.32 -12.79 3.68
C ASN A 65 4.16 -12.58 2.41
N SER A 66 3.56 -12.03 1.35
CA SER A 66 4.25 -11.80 0.08
C SER A 66 4.89 -10.41 -0.03
N ASN A 67 4.31 -9.40 0.62
CA ASN A 67 4.71 -7.99 0.44
C ASN A 67 5.15 -7.30 1.75
N GLY A 68 5.24 -8.04 2.85
CA GLY A 68 5.45 -7.48 4.19
C GLY A 68 6.79 -6.75 4.36
N GLU A 69 7.81 -7.01 3.55
CA GLU A 69 9.07 -6.25 3.54
C GLU A 69 8.81 -4.75 3.33
N ALA A 70 7.81 -4.40 2.51
CA ALA A 70 7.44 -3.01 2.25
C ALA A 70 6.67 -2.34 3.41
N ILE A 71 6.30 -3.10 4.45
CA ILE A 71 5.50 -2.65 5.59
C ILE A 71 6.30 -2.75 6.89
N TYR A 72 6.82 -3.97 7.19
CA TYR A 72 7.47 -4.24 8.48
C TYR A 72 8.86 -3.60 8.58
N GLY A 73 9.12 -2.93 9.70
CA GLY A 73 10.42 -2.30 9.95
C GLY A 73 10.70 -1.08 9.08
N THR A 74 9.77 -0.65 8.26
CA THR A 74 9.91 0.52 7.39
C THR A 74 9.68 1.85 8.11
N ARG A 75 9.91 2.94 7.42
CA ARG A 75 9.68 4.32 7.86
C ARG A 75 8.97 5.09 6.73
N LYS A 76 8.28 6.16 7.10
CA LYS A 76 7.76 7.10 6.11
C LYS A 76 8.90 7.69 5.28
N TRP A 77 8.65 7.93 4.01
CA TRP A 77 9.54 8.73 3.15
C TRP A 77 9.05 10.18 3.08
N LYS A 78 9.85 11.10 2.49
CA LYS A 78 9.48 12.52 2.32
C LYS A 78 8.18 12.70 1.53
N ILE A 79 7.95 11.85 0.54
CA ILE A 79 6.70 11.76 -0.24
C ILE A 79 5.99 10.47 0.20
N SER A 80 4.78 10.59 0.74
CA SER A 80 4.02 9.43 1.21
C SER A 80 3.21 8.77 0.10
N SER A 81 2.83 9.53 -0.92
CA SER A 81 1.88 9.08 -1.94
C SER A 81 1.96 9.90 -3.21
N GLU A 82 1.61 9.27 -4.33
CA GLU A 82 1.27 9.90 -5.60
C GLU A 82 0.03 9.18 -6.16
N GLY A 83 -0.77 9.87 -6.98
CA GLY A 83 -1.95 9.30 -7.61
C GLY A 83 -3.12 10.28 -7.66
N THR A 84 -4.29 9.76 -8.01
CA THR A 84 -5.50 10.55 -8.28
C THR A 84 -6.47 10.62 -7.10
N ALA A 85 -6.38 9.69 -6.14
CA ALA A 85 -7.33 9.61 -5.04
C ALA A 85 -6.99 10.60 -3.92
N GLU A 86 -7.93 11.48 -3.63
CA GLU A 86 -7.91 12.29 -2.42
C GLU A 86 -8.29 11.42 -1.22
N MET A 87 -7.35 11.27 -0.27
CA MET A 87 -7.55 10.40 0.89
C MET A 87 -8.60 10.89 1.88
N LEU A 88 -8.85 12.17 1.91
CA LEU A 88 -9.77 12.79 2.83
C LEU A 88 -10.62 13.81 2.10
N LYS A 89 -11.86 13.45 1.81
CA LYS A 89 -12.83 14.34 1.15
C LYS A 89 -13.75 15.01 2.16
N TYR A 90 -13.93 16.32 2.01
CA TYR A 90 -14.94 17.04 2.77
C TYR A 90 -16.36 16.68 2.29
N VAL A 91 -17.23 16.38 3.23
CA VAL A 91 -18.63 16.06 2.96
C VAL A 91 -19.49 17.19 3.47
N GLU A 92 -19.90 18.11 2.57
CA GLU A 92 -20.62 19.36 2.89
C GLU A 92 -21.90 19.10 3.73
N ARG A 93 -22.73 18.14 3.32
CA ARG A 93 -23.97 17.80 4.02
C ARG A 93 -23.75 17.42 5.49
N LYS A 94 -22.61 16.84 5.84
CA LYS A 94 -22.25 16.40 7.20
C LYS A 94 -21.29 17.36 7.90
N LYS A 95 -20.82 18.39 7.23
CA LYS A 95 -19.77 19.33 7.70
C LYS A 95 -18.57 18.61 8.32
N THR A 96 -18.12 17.51 7.68
CA THR A 96 -17.02 16.66 8.14
C THR A 96 -16.23 16.07 6.98
N TYR A 97 -15.08 15.51 7.29
CA TYR A 97 -14.26 14.78 6.34
C TYR A 97 -14.56 13.27 6.41
N ARG A 98 -14.45 12.59 5.26
CA ARG A 98 -14.50 11.13 5.20
C ARG A 98 -13.25 10.55 4.55
N TRP A 99 -12.81 9.39 5.02
CA TRP A 99 -11.76 8.61 4.39
C TRP A 99 -12.25 7.96 3.10
N THR A 100 -11.41 7.96 2.07
CA THR A 100 -11.73 7.49 0.72
C THR A 100 -10.96 6.24 0.31
N PHE A 101 -10.59 5.39 1.25
CA PHE A 101 -9.81 4.17 0.97
C PHE A 101 -10.45 3.26 -0.10
N ARG A 102 -11.75 3.33 -0.30
CA ARG A 102 -12.44 2.59 -1.36
C ARG A 102 -12.17 3.12 -2.76
N GLU A 103 -11.67 4.33 -2.87
CA GLU A 103 -11.37 4.99 -4.13
C GLU A 103 -9.91 4.74 -4.58
N LEU A 104 -9.11 4.10 -3.73
CA LEU A 104 -7.73 3.74 -4.03
C LEU A 104 -7.68 2.60 -5.05
N GLY A 105 -6.82 2.73 -6.04
CA GLY A 105 -6.69 1.76 -7.12
C GLY A 105 -5.35 1.84 -7.86
N ALA A 106 -5.30 1.23 -9.04
CA ALA A 106 -4.08 1.08 -9.84
C ALA A 106 -3.44 2.41 -10.29
N ALA A 107 -4.14 3.53 -10.16
CA ALA A 107 -3.60 4.87 -10.43
C ALA A 107 -2.88 5.49 -9.22
N ASP A 108 -2.83 4.78 -8.09
CA ASP A 108 -2.29 5.29 -6.83
C ASP A 108 -1.07 4.48 -6.39
N VAL A 109 -0.03 5.17 -5.93
CA VAL A 109 1.16 4.57 -5.32
C VAL A 109 1.39 5.14 -3.93
N ARG A 110 1.95 4.32 -3.04
CA ARG A 110 2.36 4.69 -1.69
C ARG A 110 3.82 4.36 -1.49
N PHE A 111 4.49 5.14 -0.63
CA PHE A 111 5.92 4.98 -0.41
C PHE A 111 6.24 4.69 1.04
N THR A 112 7.12 3.73 1.24
CA THR A 112 7.84 3.50 2.49
C THR A 112 9.32 3.36 2.18
N ARG A 113 10.17 3.46 3.20
CA ARG A 113 11.62 3.27 3.04
C ARG A 113 12.18 2.34 4.11
N SER A 114 13.30 1.71 3.82
CA SER A 114 14.05 0.96 4.81
C SER A 114 14.62 1.88 5.90
N LYS A 115 14.86 1.33 7.08
CA LYS A 115 15.40 2.07 8.23
C LYS A 115 16.79 2.67 7.95
N ASP A 116 17.61 1.99 7.17
CA ASP A 116 18.97 2.37 6.78
C ASP A 116 19.03 3.33 5.58
N ASN A 117 17.88 3.64 4.97
CA ASN A 117 17.75 4.50 3.79
C ASN A 117 18.39 3.98 2.50
N THR A 118 18.59 2.68 2.37
CA THR A 118 19.16 2.07 1.17
C THR A 118 18.08 1.58 0.19
N LYS A 119 16.82 1.49 0.65
CA LYS A 119 15.70 1.00 -0.14
C LYS A 119 14.50 1.93 -0.04
N LEU A 120 13.89 2.21 -1.19
CA LEU A 120 12.57 2.79 -1.29
C LEU A 120 11.60 1.70 -1.76
N PHE A 121 10.44 1.61 -1.12
CA PHE A 121 9.36 0.75 -1.58
C PHE A 121 8.29 1.61 -2.23
N ALA A 122 7.97 1.30 -3.48
CA ALA A 122 6.84 1.87 -4.20
C ALA A 122 5.73 0.82 -4.25
N ILE A 123 4.58 1.09 -3.62
CA ILE A 123 3.47 0.15 -3.49
C ILE A 123 2.32 0.66 -4.35
N VAL A 124 2.15 0.09 -5.54
CA VAL A 124 1.06 0.41 -6.48
C VAL A 124 -0.19 -0.33 -6.04
N LEU A 125 -1.32 0.37 -5.91
CA LEU A 125 -2.55 -0.13 -5.26
C LEU A 125 -3.48 -0.87 -6.25
N GLY A 126 -2.92 -1.75 -7.06
CA GLY A 126 -3.62 -2.56 -8.06
C GLY A 126 -2.71 -2.93 -9.22
N ASN A 127 -3.33 -3.34 -10.32
CA ASN A 127 -2.65 -3.68 -11.57
C ASN A 127 -3.02 -2.66 -12.65
N PRO A 128 -2.06 -1.88 -13.19
CA PRO A 128 -2.34 -0.98 -14.30
C PRO A 128 -2.65 -1.78 -15.58
N GLU A 129 -3.69 -1.40 -16.30
CA GLU A 129 -4.09 -2.09 -17.55
C GLU A 129 -3.01 -2.06 -18.65
N SER A 130 -2.18 -1.02 -18.64
CA SER A 130 -1.06 -0.88 -19.58
C SER A 130 0.10 -1.84 -19.31
N GLY A 131 0.10 -2.56 -18.19
CA GLY A 131 1.24 -3.36 -17.76
C GLY A 131 2.47 -2.54 -17.31
N THR A 132 2.36 -1.21 -17.27
CA THR A 132 3.41 -0.30 -16.81
C THR A 132 2.85 0.74 -15.83
N TYR A 133 3.70 1.26 -14.96
CA TYR A 133 3.34 2.35 -14.05
C TYR A 133 4.42 3.41 -14.02
N THR A 134 4.07 4.68 -14.25
CA THR A 134 5.01 5.81 -14.18
C THR A 134 4.82 6.60 -12.90
N ILE A 135 5.86 6.65 -12.09
CA ILE A 135 5.95 7.39 -10.82
C ILE A 135 6.60 8.74 -11.11
N LYS A 136 5.81 9.79 -11.15
CA LYS A 136 6.27 11.13 -11.58
C LYS A 136 7.25 11.77 -10.58
N CYS A 137 7.02 11.59 -9.29
CA CYS A 137 7.89 12.13 -8.24
C CYS A 137 9.28 11.45 -8.16
N LEU A 138 9.51 10.40 -8.94
CA LEU A 138 10.80 9.74 -9.11
C LEU A 138 11.44 10.05 -10.47
N ASN A 139 11.19 11.24 -11.02
CA ASN A 139 11.79 11.67 -12.28
C ASN A 139 13.29 11.93 -12.13
N LYS A 140 13.99 12.00 -13.26
CA LYS A 140 15.47 12.09 -13.33
C LYS A 140 16.01 13.39 -12.74
N ASP A 141 15.22 14.46 -12.73
CA ASP A 141 15.66 15.77 -12.25
C ASP A 141 15.50 15.89 -10.70
N GLU A 142 14.72 14.99 -10.09
CA GLU A 142 14.54 14.93 -8.65
C GLU A 142 15.68 14.17 -7.96
N LYS A 143 16.37 14.86 -7.07
CA LYS A 143 17.42 14.22 -6.26
C LYS A 143 16.79 13.40 -5.13
N ILE A 144 16.49 12.14 -5.42
CA ILE A 144 15.88 11.21 -4.46
C ILE A 144 16.92 10.50 -3.57
N ALA A 145 18.18 10.42 -4.04
CA ALA A 145 19.25 9.71 -3.37
C ALA A 145 20.61 10.38 -3.61
N THR A 146 21.63 9.99 -2.85
CA THR A 146 23.01 10.43 -3.05
C THR A 146 23.66 9.78 -4.28
N GLY A 147 23.20 8.58 -4.65
CA GLY A 147 23.52 7.87 -5.90
C GLY A 147 22.27 7.66 -6.75
N GLY A 148 22.33 6.76 -7.71
CA GLY A 148 21.23 6.41 -8.59
C GLY A 148 20.38 5.24 -8.06
N ILE A 149 19.37 4.86 -8.85
CA ILE A 149 18.67 3.59 -8.70
C ILE A 149 19.54 2.51 -9.31
N SER A 150 19.87 1.47 -8.53
CA SER A 150 20.70 0.36 -9.00
C SER A 150 19.87 -0.83 -9.47
N LYS A 151 18.71 -1.05 -8.84
CA LYS A 151 17.88 -2.22 -9.14
C LYS A 151 16.44 -1.98 -8.71
N ILE A 152 15.49 -2.55 -9.46
CA ILE A 152 14.09 -2.64 -9.05
C ILE A 152 13.63 -4.09 -9.13
N SER A 153 12.96 -4.56 -8.09
CA SER A 153 12.39 -5.91 -8.05
C SER A 153 11.00 -5.93 -7.43
N LEU A 154 10.15 -6.84 -7.90
CA LEU A 154 8.87 -7.13 -7.27
C LEU A 154 9.13 -7.83 -5.92
N VAL A 155 8.57 -7.31 -4.83
CA VAL A 155 8.84 -7.84 -3.47
C VAL A 155 8.34 -9.28 -3.31
N SER A 156 7.17 -9.60 -3.86
CA SER A 156 6.52 -10.90 -3.70
C SER A 156 7.32 -12.08 -4.27
N THR A 157 8.09 -11.87 -5.34
CA THR A 157 8.85 -12.92 -6.05
C THR A 157 10.36 -12.69 -6.05
N ASN A 158 10.81 -11.50 -5.70
CA ASN A 158 12.18 -10.99 -5.90
C ASN A 158 12.60 -10.90 -7.39
N GLU A 159 11.69 -11.03 -8.32
CA GLU A 159 11.94 -10.87 -9.74
C GLU A 159 12.40 -9.45 -10.04
N VAL A 160 13.52 -9.33 -10.78
CA VAL A 160 14.02 -8.04 -11.26
C VAL A 160 13.15 -7.62 -12.43
N VAL A 161 12.63 -6.40 -12.37
CA VAL A 161 11.76 -5.86 -13.39
C VAL A 161 12.49 -4.85 -14.27
N HIS A 162 12.03 -4.69 -15.51
CA HIS A 162 12.51 -3.64 -16.37
C HIS A 162 11.98 -2.27 -15.92
N TRP A 163 12.81 -1.24 -16.00
CA TRP A 163 12.45 0.12 -15.63
C TRP A 163 13.24 1.15 -16.41
N GLU A 164 12.68 2.33 -16.57
CA GLU A 164 13.33 3.48 -17.19
C GLU A 164 13.04 4.74 -16.37
N GLN A 165 14.07 5.55 -16.13
CA GLN A 165 13.93 6.83 -15.44
C GLN A 165 14.17 7.98 -16.43
N THR A 166 13.14 8.77 -16.66
CA THR A 166 13.15 9.92 -17.58
C THR A 166 12.82 11.22 -16.82
N LYS A 167 12.70 12.33 -17.53
CA LYS A 167 12.22 13.60 -16.97
C LYS A 167 10.74 13.54 -16.58
N ASP A 168 9.96 12.61 -17.17
CA ASP A 168 8.54 12.46 -16.88
C ASP A 168 8.28 11.61 -15.63
N GLY A 169 9.26 10.78 -15.22
CA GLY A 169 9.16 9.90 -14.06
C GLY A 169 10.00 8.64 -14.17
N LEU A 170 9.78 7.75 -13.21
CA LEU A 170 10.28 6.38 -13.20
C LEU A 170 9.16 5.46 -13.69
N THR A 171 9.33 4.86 -14.85
CA THR A 171 8.41 3.86 -15.41
C THR A 171 8.89 2.47 -15.04
N ILE A 172 8.02 1.66 -14.46
CA ILE A 172 8.25 0.27 -14.05
C ILE A 172 7.35 -0.63 -14.88
N GLU A 173 7.90 -1.69 -15.47
CA GLU A 173 7.12 -2.74 -16.12
C GLU A 173 6.65 -3.77 -15.09
N PHE A 174 5.37 -4.12 -15.14
CA PHE A 174 4.80 -5.15 -14.29
C PHE A 174 5.10 -6.53 -14.88
N PRO A 175 5.62 -7.46 -14.08
CA PRO A 175 5.83 -8.81 -14.57
C PRO A 175 4.50 -9.53 -14.83
N LEU A 176 4.51 -10.54 -15.70
CA LEU A 176 3.30 -11.30 -16.05
C LEU A 176 2.81 -12.22 -14.92
N GLN A 177 3.68 -12.51 -13.95
CA GLN A 177 3.39 -13.41 -12.83
C GLN A 177 3.78 -12.78 -11.50
N GLY A 178 3.25 -13.33 -10.42
CA GLY A 178 3.59 -12.88 -9.06
C GLY A 178 2.93 -11.57 -8.64
N ILE A 179 2.14 -10.94 -9.51
CA ILE A 179 1.36 -9.73 -9.19
C ILE A 179 0.11 -10.08 -8.38
N ASN A 180 -0.38 -9.09 -7.64
CA ASN A 180 -1.55 -9.20 -6.77
C ASN A 180 -2.57 -8.10 -7.10
N ASP A 181 -3.84 -8.46 -7.18
CA ASP A 181 -4.92 -7.52 -7.53
C ASP A 181 -5.17 -6.43 -6.47
N ILE A 182 -4.70 -6.65 -5.25
CA ILE A 182 -4.86 -5.68 -4.16
C ILE A 182 -3.84 -4.56 -4.27
N ALA A 183 -2.55 -4.92 -4.29
CA ALA A 183 -1.43 -4.01 -4.38
C ALA A 183 -0.13 -4.77 -4.65
N ASN A 184 0.81 -4.12 -5.35
CA ASN A 184 2.12 -4.67 -5.70
C ASN A 184 3.23 -3.79 -5.17
N ALA A 185 4.12 -4.35 -4.35
CA ALA A 185 5.25 -3.64 -3.79
C ALA A 185 6.51 -3.86 -4.63
N PHE A 186 7.11 -2.77 -5.11
CA PHE A 186 8.40 -2.75 -5.79
C PHE A 186 9.47 -2.26 -4.83
N ARG A 187 10.53 -3.03 -4.69
CA ARG A 187 11.73 -2.64 -3.95
C ARG A 187 12.69 -1.95 -4.90
N ILE A 188 12.97 -0.68 -4.64
CA ILE A 188 13.89 0.19 -5.38
C ILE A 188 15.16 0.27 -4.55
N GLU A 189 16.23 -0.38 -4.99
CA GLU A 189 17.54 -0.36 -4.35
C GLU A 189 18.33 0.87 -4.82
N ILE A 190 18.98 1.54 -3.89
CA ILE A 190 19.63 2.82 -4.11
C ILE A 190 21.14 2.69 -3.89
N ASP A 191 21.93 3.18 -4.84
CA ASP A 191 23.36 3.38 -4.63
C ASP A 191 23.56 4.57 -3.67
N GLY A 192 24.05 4.29 -2.48
CA GLY A 192 24.17 5.27 -1.41
C GLY A 192 22.94 5.32 -0.51
N ARG A 193 22.36 6.51 -0.29
CA ARG A 193 21.23 6.70 0.63
C ARG A 193 20.17 7.63 0.07
N LEU A 194 18.92 7.35 0.42
CA LEU A 194 17.78 8.24 0.16
C LEU A 194 17.98 9.60 0.82
N VAL A 195 17.65 10.66 0.08
CA VAL A 195 17.63 12.05 0.57
C VAL A 195 16.27 12.38 1.14
N TYR A 196 16.24 13.13 2.25
CA TYR A 196 15.04 13.62 2.95
C TYR A 196 14.59 14.98 2.41
#